data_77a8764cf6aba2a4d0d9c882d1816586
#
_entry.id   77a8764cf6aba2a4d0d9c882d1816586
#
_cell.length_a   1.000
_cell.length_b   1.000
_cell.length_c   1.000
_cell.angle_alpha   90.00
_cell.angle_beta   90.00
_cell.angle_gamma   90.00
#
_symmetry.space_group_name_H-M   'P 1'
#
loop_
_entity.id
_entity.type
_entity.pdbx_description
1 polymer ?
#
loop_
_entity_poly.entity_id
_entity_poly.type
_entity_poly.pdbx_seq_one_letter_code
_entity_poly.pdbx_strand_id
1 'polypeptide(L)'
;SPLIVWQDNRTTPHIERLRASGAEALVLERSGLPLDAYFSASKLGWIVEHLPAARRALKAGRLRLGTSDAWFLDRLCGTFATDVTTASRTALMNLAEGRWDPDLCALFGVPIECLPEIRDTVGHFGVIGNTPLTASVVDQQASLYGHGCRQPGDAKITFGTGAFALTLSGERIIRSPETGLLATIAWQIDGKPVYAMDGGVYDASAAVEWAGRLGLFSDFSELAGFDRPPAIERGLAFVPALSGLACPHWDRSAGAMWLGMDAGTRREDLCQALLEGVVLRSAEVIQAMDGYLKVTDRLSIDGGLARSPYFAQFLADSLQRRIVTQRFDELTAFGCAALAARGLGYELAEPRNTRTEFQPRV
;
A
#
# COMPACT_ATOMS: atom_id res chain seq x y z
N SER A 1 -10.97 -15.53 17.54
CA SER A 1 -10.01 -16.16 16.61
C SER A 1 -8.71 -15.37 16.62
N PRO A 2 -7.59 -15.96 16.22
CA PRO A 2 -6.37 -15.20 16.03
C PRO A 2 -6.55 -14.15 14.91
N LEU A 3 -5.92 -13.00 15.06
CA LEU A 3 -5.79 -12.02 13.99
C LEU A 3 -4.75 -12.53 13.00
N ILE A 4 -5.13 -12.73 11.73
CA ILE A 4 -4.21 -13.15 10.69
C ILE A 4 -3.77 -11.90 9.92
N VAL A 5 -2.50 -11.54 10.06
CA VAL A 5 -1.93 -10.33 9.45
C VAL A 5 -1.61 -10.53 7.96
N TRP A 6 -1.41 -9.44 7.23
CA TRP A 6 -1.14 -9.46 5.78
C TRP A 6 0.13 -10.24 5.40
N GLN A 7 1.15 -10.26 6.27
CA GLN A 7 2.41 -10.99 6.07
C GLN A 7 2.29 -12.51 6.26
N ASP A 8 1.16 -12.99 6.77
CA ASP A 8 0.97 -14.42 7.05
C ASP A 8 0.71 -15.17 5.74
N ASN A 9 1.61 -16.08 5.40
CA ASN A 9 1.62 -16.83 4.15
C ASN A 9 0.99 -18.23 4.26
N ARG A 10 0.27 -18.55 5.35
CA ARG A 10 -0.34 -19.88 5.56
C ARG A 10 -1.29 -20.33 4.46
N THR A 11 -1.85 -19.38 3.69
CA THR A 11 -2.80 -19.65 2.61
C THR A 11 -2.14 -19.78 1.24
N THR A 12 -0.82 -19.66 1.13
CA THR A 12 -0.09 -19.80 -0.14
C THR A 12 -0.43 -21.10 -0.88
N PRO A 13 -0.53 -22.31 -0.24
CA PRO A 13 -0.90 -23.51 -0.96
C PRO A 13 -2.33 -23.46 -1.56
N HIS A 14 -3.25 -22.72 -0.94
CA HIS A 14 -4.59 -22.51 -1.49
C HIS A 14 -4.54 -21.56 -2.71
N ILE A 15 -3.79 -20.47 -2.62
CA ILE A 15 -3.58 -19.54 -3.73
C ILE A 15 -2.98 -20.24 -4.95
N GLU A 16 -1.97 -21.10 -4.75
CA GLU A 16 -1.36 -21.85 -5.84
C GLU A 16 -2.36 -22.81 -6.54
N ARG A 17 -3.24 -23.46 -5.77
CA ARG A 17 -4.32 -24.28 -6.36
C ARG A 17 -5.29 -23.43 -7.19
N LEU A 18 -5.68 -22.26 -6.71
CA LEU A 18 -6.55 -21.35 -7.46
C LEU A 18 -5.87 -20.85 -8.74
N ARG A 19 -4.59 -20.51 -8.66
CA ARG A 19 -3.80 -20.11 -9.85
C ARG A 19 -3.73 -21.25 -10.88
N ALA A 20 -3.44 -22.47 -10.44
CA ALA A 20 -3.41 -23.65 -11.30
C ALA A 20 -4.77 -23.97 -11.93
N SER A 21 -5.88 -23.59 -11.31
CA SER A 21 -7.22 -23.74 -11.88
C SER A 21 -7.59 -22.64 -12.89
N GLY A 22 -6.74 -21.64 -13.11
CA GLY A 22 -6.99 -20.52 -14.03
C GLY A 22 -7.84 -19.40 -13.45
N ALA A 23 -8.05 -19.35 -12.12
CA ALA A 23 -8.89 -18.36 -11.47
C ALA A 23 -8.29 -16.94 -11.45
N GLU A 24 -7.00 -16.76 -11.78
CA GLU A 24 -6.30 -15.46 -11.74
C GLU A 24 -7.02 -14.39 -12.55
N ALA A 25 -7.46 -14.72 -13.78
CA ALA A 25 -8.13 -13.77 -14.67
C ALA A 25 -9.45 -13.23 -14.06
N LEU A 26 -10.25 -14.10 -13.44
CA LEU A 26 -11.50 -13.72 -12.80
C LEU A 26 -11.24 -12.78 -11.61
N VAL A 27 -10.24 -13.11 -10.77
CA VAL A 27 -9.92 -12.31 -9.58
C VAL A 27 -9.41 -10.95 -9.98
N LEU A 28 -8.48 -10.87 -10.96
CA LEU A 28 -7.98 -9.60 -11.51
C LEU A 28 -9.09 -8.75 -12.12
N GLU A 29 -9.98 -9.35 -12.92
CA GLU A 29 -11.06 -8.64 -13.57
C GLU A 29 -12.03 -8.04 -12.54
N ARG A 30 -12.46 -8.84 -11.56
CA ARG A 30 -13.49 -8.45 -10.60
C ARG A 30 -12.96 -7.55 -9.49
N SER A 31 -11.87 -7.96 -8.83
CA SER A 31 -11.34 -7.25 -7.67
C SER A 31 -10.25 -6.22 -8.00
N GLY A 32 -9.62 -6.30 -9.17
CA GLY A 32 -8.43 -5.49 -9.52
C GLY A 32 -7.14 -5.98 -8.84
N LEU A 33 -7.16 -7.13 -8.17
CA LEU A 33 -6.06 -7.66 -7.38
C LEU A 33 -5.63 -9.05 -7.90
N PRO A 34 -4.33 -9.39 -7.88
CA PRO A 34 -3.85 -10.72 -8.25
C PRO A 34 -4.19 -11.76 -7.17
N LEU A 35 -4.05 -13.04 -7.51
CA LEU A 35 -4.08 -14.11 -6.52
C LEU A 35 -2.81 -14.07 -5.68
N ASP A 36 -2.92 -13.58 -4.44
CA ASP A 36 -1.82 -13.56 -3.47
C ASP A 36 -2.35 -13.79 -2.05
N ALA A 37 -1.54 -14.48 -1.22
CA ALA A 37 -1.82 -14.69 0.19
C ALA A 37 -1.83 -13.38 1.02
N TYR A 38 -1.36 -12.29 0.45
CA TYR A 38 -1.40 -10.96 1.04
C TYR A 38 -2.83 -10.52 1.38
N PHE A 39 -3.80 -10.77 0.48
CA PHE A 39 -5.17 -10.29 0.60
C PHE A 39 -6.01 -11.13 1.57
N SER A 40 -7.11 -10.52 2.07
CA SER A 40 -7.90 -11.10 3.15
C SER A 40 -8.73 -12.32 2.72
N ALA A 41 -9.13 -12.41 1.45
CA ALA A 41 -10.03 -13.45 0.95
C ALA A 41 -9.61 -14.86 1.37
N SER A 42 -8.37 -15.26 1.02
CA SER A 42 -7.86 -16.60 1.33
C SER A 42 -7.77 -16.87 2.84
N LYS A 43 -7.47 -15.82 3.64
CA LYS A 43 -7.38 -15.92 5.09
C LYS A 43 -8.75 -16.10 5.74
N LEU A 44 -9.77 -15.40 5.25
CA LEU A 44 -11.15 -15.54 5.72
C LEU A 44 -11.70 -16.93 5.37
N GLY A 45 -11.46 -17.44 4.17
CA GLY A 45 -11.79 -18.81 3.79
C GLY A 45 -11.08 -19.84 4.67
N TRP A 46 -9.78 -19.64 4.93
CA TRP A 46 -9.01 -20.50 5.82
C TRP A 46 -9.59 -20.55 7.24
N ILE A 47 -10.08 -19.43 7.78
CA ILE A 47 -10.74 -19.38 9.10
C ILE A 47 -11.98 -20.30 9.09
N VAL A 48 -12.81 -20.21 8.05
CA VAL A 48 -14.02 -21.03 7.93
C VAL A 48 -13.65 -22.52 7.80
N GLU A 49 -12.65 -22.83 7.01
CA GLU A 49 -12.23 -24.20 6.73
C GLU A 49 -11.54 -24.87 7.94
N HIS A 50 -10.67 -24.14 8.66
CA HIS A 50 -9.76 -24.77 9.65
C HIS A 50 -10.16 -24.55 11.09
N LEU A 51 -10.99 -23.54 11.41
CA LEU A 51 -11.36 -23.28 12.81
C LEU A 51 -12.71 -23.90 13.19
N PRO A 52 -12.75 -24.94 14.05
CA PRO A 52 -14.01 -25.55 14.47
C PRO A 52 -14.99 -24.55 15.11
N ALA A 53 -14.48 -23.54 15.80
CA ALA A 53 -15.31 -22.49 16.40
C ALA A 53 -16.01 -21.64 15.33
N ALA A 54 -15.32 -21.31 14.22
CA ALA A 54 -15.91 -20.58 13.10
C ALA A 54 -17.01 -21.40 12.43
N ARG A 55 -16.75 -22.69 12.17
CA ARG A 55 -17.76 -23.60 11.61
C ARG A 55 -19.00 -23.76 12.50
N ARG A 56 -18.82 -23.84 13.83
CA ARG A 56 -19.96 -23.86 14.76
C ARG A 56 -20.75 -22.54 14.75
N ALA A 57 -20.04 -21.41 14.71
CA ALA A 57 -20.67 -20.09 14.63
C ALA A 57 -21.43 -19.90 13.31
N LEU A 58 -20.86 -20.36 12.19
CA LEU A 58 -21.51 -20.33 10.87
C LEU A 58 -22.82 -21.15 10.90
N LYS A 59 -22.79 -22.40 11.36
CA LYS A 59 -23.99 -23.24 11.48
C LYS A 59 -25.08 -22.62 12.38
N ALA A 60 -24.67 -21.81 13.36
CA ALA A 60 -25.58 -21.12 14.28
C ALA A 60 -26.03 -19.73 13.75
N GLY A 61 -25.65 -19.33 12.51
CA GLY A 61 -25.97 -18.01 11.94
C GLY A 61 -25.34 -16.83 12.70
N ARG A 62 -24.23 -17.05 13.40
CA ARG A 62 -23.57 -16.04 14.28
C ARG A 62 -22.15 -15.71 13.88
N LEU A 63 -21.64 -16.29 12.79
CA LEU A 63 -20.31 -15.99 12.30
C LEU A 63 -20.29 -14.59 11.70
N ARG A 64 -19.32 -13.79 12.08
CA ARG A 64 -18.96 -12.53 11.45
C ARG A 64 -17.51 -12.61 10.99
N LEU A 65 -17.27 -12.32 9.72
CA LEU A 65 -15.96 -12.30 9.07
C LEU A 65 -15.68 -10.89 8.58
N GLY A 66 -14.47 -10.40 8.75
CA GLY A 66 -14.10 -9.06 8.31
C GLY A 66 -12.65 -8.74 8.60
N THR A 67 -12.27 -7.56 8.21
CA THR A 67 -10.99 -6.92 8.49
C THR A 67 -11.01 -6.24 9.86
N SER A 68 -9.87 -5.69 10.29
CA SER A 68 -9.74 -5.08 11.62
C SER A 68 -10.70 -3.93 11.86
N ASP A 69 -10.96 -3.11 10.84
CA ASP A 69 -11.90 -2.00 10.88
C ASP A 69 -13.32 -2.47 11.22
N ALA A 70 -13.81 -3.50 10.54
CA ALA A 70 -15.13 -4.07 10.82
C ALA A 70 -15.23 -4.63 12.25
N TRP A 71 -14.14 -5.21 12.76
CA TRP A 71 -14.10 -5.67 14.14
C TRP A 71 -14.14 -4.51 15.14
N PHE A 72 -13.37 -3.44 14.89
CA PHE A 72 -13.40 -2.26 15.75
C PHE A 72 -14.76 -1.56 15.73
N LEU A 73 -15.37 -1.40 14.56
CA LEU A 73 -16.70 -0.81 14.42
C LEU A 73 -17.78 -1.62 15.15
N ASP A 74 -17.74 -2.95 15.01
CA ASP A 74 -18.66 -3.84 15.73
C ASP A 74 -18.49 -3.73 17.26
N ARG A 75 -17.25 -3.66 17.74
CA ARG A 75 -16.96 -3.63 19.18
C ARG A 75 -17.16 -2.28 19.85
N LEU A 76 -16.85 -1.21 19.16
CA LEU A 76 -16.87 0.14 19.71
C LEU A 76 -18.20 0.85 19.46
N CYS A 77 -18.86 0.56 18.34
CA CYS A 77 -20.08 1.25 17.90
C CYS A 77 -21.28 0.34 17.75
N GLY A 78 -21.12 -0.98 17.88
CA GLY A 78 -22.17 -1.97 17.61
C GLY A 78 -22.55 -2.05 16.11
N THR A 79 -21.75 -1.49 15.22
CA THR A 79 -21.99 -1.41 13.78
C THR A 79 -21.10 -2.40 13.05
N PHE A 80 -21.66 -3.44 12.47
CA PHE A 80 -20.91 -4.40 11.67
C PHE A 80 -20.82 -3.92 10.22
N ALA A 81 -19.88 -3.04 9.94
CA ALA A 81 -19.65 -2.43 8.65
C ALA A 81 -18.13 -2.34 8.35
N THR A 82 -17.80 -2.10 7.10
CA THR A 82 -16.47 -1.74 6.61
C THR A 82 -16.63 -0.62 5.60
N ASP A 83 -15.56 0.14 5.32
CA ASP A 83 -15.61 1.09 4.23
C ASP A 83 -15.17 0.45 2.90
N VAL A 84 -15.55 1.10 1.81
CA VAL A 84 -15.27 0.60 0.46
C VAL A 84 -13.76 0.52 0.16
N THR A 85 -12.92 1.38 0.79
CA THR A 85 -11.47 1.34 0.57
C THR A 85 -10.87 0.07 1.17
N THR A 86 -11.26 -0.27 2.40
CA THR A 86 -10.83 -1.51 3.06
C THR A 86 -11.39 -2.74 2.34
N ALA A 87 -12.68 -2.72 1.96
CA ALA A 87 -13.30 -3.80 1.20
C ALA A 87 -12.57 -4.06 -0.13
N SER A 88 -12.11 -3.01 -0.83
CA SER A 88 -11.38 -3.13 -2.09
C SER A 88 -10.02 -3.85 -1.95
N ARG A 89 -9.49 -3.97 -0.74
CA ARG A 89 -8.21 -4.68 -0.46
C ARG A 89 -8.39 -6.14 -0.06
N THR A 90 -9.61 -6.64 -0.06
CA THR A 90 -9.91 -8.00 0.40
C THR A 90 -9.79 -9.08 -0.66
N ALA A 91 -9.87 -8.75 -1.94
CA ALA A 91 -10.08 -9.65 -3.08
C ALA A 91 -11.47 -10.37 -3.06
N LEU A 92 -12.45 -9.81 -2.32
CA LEU A 92 -13.84 -10.31 -2.27
C LEU A 92 -14.85 -9.30 -2.84
N MET A 93 -14.43 -8.05 -3.05
CA MET A 93 -15.30 -6.99 -3.56
C MET A 93 -15.14 -6.85 -5.08
N ASN A 94 -16.26 -6.71 -5.78
CA ASN A 94 -16.26 -6.27 -7.17
C ASN A 94 -15.94 -4.78 -7.22
N LEU A 95 -14.80 -4.45 -7.80
CA LEU A 95 -14.26 -3.09 -7.79
C LEU A 95 -15.15 -2.10 -8.55
N ALA A 96 -15.78 -2.55 -9.64
CA ALA A 96 -16.67 -1.70 -10.45
C ALA A 96 -18.03 -1.48 -9.80
N GLU A 97 -18.51 -2.46 -9.03
CA GLU A 97 -19.84 -2.44 -8.41
C GLU A 97 -19.82 -1.91 -6.97
N GLY A 98 -18.64 -1.87 -6.33
CA GLY A 98 -18.49 -1.43 -4.94
C GLY A 98 -19.19 -2.34 -3.92
N ARG A 99 -19.41 -3.62 -4.25
CA ARG A 99 -20.11 -4.59 -3.39
C ARG A 99 -19.41 -5.93 -3.35
N TRP A 100 -19.70 -6.75 -2.33
CA TRP A 100 -19.20 -8.11 -2.26
C TRP A 100 -19.60 -8.88 -3.51
N ASP A 101 -18.66 -9.59 -4.12
CA ASP A 101 -18.85 -10.38 -5.33
C ASP A 101 -19.14 -11.83 -4.94
N PRO A 102 -20.33 -12.38 -5.31
CA PRO A 102 -20.69 -13.76 -4.96
C PRO A 102 -19.75 -14.81 -5.54
N ASP A 103 -19.22 -14.58 -6.75
CA ASP A 103 -18.31 -15.54 -7.38
C ASP A 103 -16.96 -15.55 -6.71
N LEU A 104 -16.42 -14.38 -6.33
CA LEU A 104 -15.19 -14.27 -5.54
C LEU A 104 -15.38 -14.89 -4.15
N CYS A 105 -16.49 -14.59 -3.48
CA CYS A 105 -16.80 -15.18 -2.18
C CYS A 105 -16.87 -16.70 -2.26
N ALA A 106 -17.54 -17.26 -3.27
CA ALA A 106 -17.61 -18.71 -3.49
C ALA A 106 -16.24 -19.31 -3.80
N LEU A 107 -15.42 -18.65 -4.65
CA LEU A 107 -14.07 -19.09 -5.03
C LEU A 107 -13.16 -19.25 -3.81
N PHE A 108 -13.21 -18.31 -2.86
CA PHE A 108 -12.40 -18.34 -1.65
C PHE A 108 -13.06 -19.07 -0.47
N GLY A 109 -14.28 -19.63 -0.64
CA GLY A 109 -15.01 -20.32 0.42
C GLY A 109 -15.45 -19.41 1.57
N VAL A 110 -15.77 -18.15 1.27
CA VAL A 110 -16.22 -17.15 2.24
C VAL A 110 -17.73 -16.96 2.11
N PRO A 111 -18.55 -17.32 3.16
CA PRO A 111 -19.98 -17.08 3.12
C PRO A 111 -20.27 -15.57 3.09
N ILE A 112 -20.91 -15.09 2.03
CA ILE A 112 -21.13 -13.66 1.79
C ILE A 112 -22.00 -13.02 2.89
N GLU A 113 -22.95 -13.78 3.46
CA GLU A 113 -23.80 -13.36 4.56
C GLU A 113 -23.06 -13.11 5.88
N CYS A 114 -21.80 -13.57 5.97
CA CYS A 114 -20.95 -13.35 7.13
C CYS A 114 -20.09 -12.08 7.04
N LEU A 115 -20.09 -11.41 5.86
CA LEU A 115 -19.32 -10.20 5.62
C LEU A 115 -20.04 -8.94 6.12
N PRO A 116 -19.30 -7.86 6.47
CA PRO A 116 -19.89 -6.61 6.93
C PRO A 116 -20.57 -5.86 5.78
N GLU A 117 -21.46 -4.94 6.12
CA GLU A 117 -22.01 -3.96 5.17
C GLU A 117 -20.87 -3.06 4.65
N ILE A 118 -20.77 -2.88 3.33
CA ILE A 118 -19.83 -1.91 2.73
C ILE A 118 -20.51 -0.54 2.72
N ARG A 119 -19.79 0.48 3.23
CA ARG A 119 -20.24 1.87 3.27
C ARG A 119 -19.27 2.79 2.55
N ASP A 120 -19.72 3.99 2.24
CA ASP A 120 -18.85 5.07 1.78
C ASP A 120 -17.73 5.34 2.80
N THR A 121 -16.59 5.84 2.33
CA THR A 121 -15.46 6.21 3.21
C THR A 121 -15.83 7.31 4.20
N VAL A 122 -16.69 8.23 3.77
CA VAL A 122 -17.26 9.30 4.61
C VAL A 122 -18.73 9.04 4.80
N GLY A 123 -19.15 8.86 6.06
CA GLY A 123 -20.54 8.55 6.41
C GLY A 123 -20.67 8.24 7.90
N HIS A 124 -21.85 7.79 8.31
CA HIS A 124 -22.11 7.48 9.71
C HIS A 124 -21.75 6.03 10.02
N PHE A 125 -20.75 5.80 10.87
CA PHE A 125 -20.32 4.48 11.31
C PHE A 125 -20.71 4.15 12.76
N GLY A 126 -21.38 5.07 13.44
CA GLY A 126 -21.81 4.92 14.83
C GLY A 126 -21.27 6.03 15.72
N VAL A 127 -21.27 5.77 17.03
CA VAL A 127 -20.84 6.75 18.05
C VAL A 127 -19.97 6.05 19.08
N ILE A 128 -18.86 6.65 19.45
CA ILE A 128 -18.00 6.21 20.55
C ILE A 128 -18.12 7.23 21.68
N GLY A 129 -18.78 6.84 22.78
CA GLY A 129 -19.20 7.79 23.82
C GLY A 129 -20.16 8.82 23.22
N ASN A 130 -19.75 10.08 23.16
CA ASN A 130 -20.53 11.17 22.56
C ASN A 130 -19.97 11.64 21.22
N THR A 131 -18.93 10.97 20.70
CA THR A 131 -18.25 11.38 19.47
C THR A 131 -18.77 10.56 18.28
N PRO A 132 -19.37 11.17 17.26
CA PRO A 132 -19.77 10.48 16.06
C PRO A 132 -18.55 10.00 15.27
N LEU A 133 -18.63 8.78 14.74
CA LEU A 133 -17.62 8.24 13.84
C LEU A 133 -18.10 8.43 12.39
N THR A 134 -17.45 9.33 11.68
CA THR A 134 -17.92 9.88 10.40
C THR A 134 -17.03 9.51 9.22
N ALA A 135 -15.96 8.74 9.45
CA ALA A 135 -15.16 8.14 8.39
C ALA A 135 -14.56 6.81 8.84
N SER A 136 -14.37 5.92 7.89
CA SER A 136 -13.53 4.74 7.97
C SER A 136 -12.74 4.65 6.67
N VAL A 137 -11.44 4.34 6.75
CA VAL A 137 -10.55 4.35 5.59
C VAL A 137 -9.33 3.48 5.86
N VAL A 138 -8.83 2.76 4.85
CA VAL A 138 -7.59 2.00 4.98
C VAL A 138 -6.38 2.95 4.97
N ASP A 139 -5.31 2.57 5.65
CA ASP A 139 -4.14 3.40 5.97
C ASP A 139 -3.50 4.09 4.75
N GLN A 140 -3.26 3.34 3.66
CA GLN A 140 -2.60 3.88 2.47
C GLN A 140 -3.45 4.94 1.75
N GLN A 141 -4.75 4.76 1.70
CA GLN A 141 -5.70 5.73 1.15
C GLN A 141 -5.88 6.94 2.07
N ALA A 142 -5.90 6.73 3.38
CA ALA A 142 -5.86 7.83 4.34
C ALA A 142 -4.58 8.67 4.14
N SER A 143 -3.42 8.02 4.02
CA SER A 143 -2.15 8.69 3.71
C SER A 143 -2.25 9.48 2.40
N LEU A 144 -2.77 8.87 1.32
CA LEU A 144 -2.94 9.55 0.03
C LEU A 144 -3.79 10.84 0.18
N TYR A 145 -4.87 10.76 0.94
CA TYR A 145 -5.71 11.94 1.26
C TYR A 145 -4.95 12.97 2.09
N GLY A 146 -4.16 12.52 3.08
CA GLY A 146 -3.34 13.35 3.95
C GLY A 146 -2.19 14.07 3.23
N HIS A 147 -1.67 13.49 2.14
CA HIS A 147 -0.68 14.12 1.25
C HIS A 147 -1.26 15.26 0.40
N GLY A 148 -2.58 15.47 0.46
CA GLY A 148 -3.26 16.48 -0.36
C GLY A 148 -3.51 16.05 -1.79
N CYS A 149 -3.42 14.76 -2.12
CA CYS A 149 -3.77 14.23 -3.43
C CYS A 149 -5.28 14.35 -3.64
N ARG A 150 -5.70 15.01 -4.74
CA ARG A 150 -7.12 15.28 -5.04
C ARG A 150 -7.47 15.13 -6.50
N GLN A 151 -6.49 15.23 -7.40
CA GLN A 151 -6.70 15.23 -8.84
C GLN A 151 -6.11 13.96 -9.47
N PRO A 152 -6.65 13.48 -10.59
CA PRO A 152 -6.03 12.41 -11.36
C PRO A 152 -4.55 12.73 -11.68
N GLY A 153 -3.67 11.76 -11.46
CA GLY A 153 -2.22 11.92 -11.58
C GLY A 153 -1.52 12.37 -10.30
N ASP A 154 -2.23 12.89 -9.29
CA ASP A 154 -1.60 13.13 -7.99
C ASP A 154 -1.14 11.81 -7.36
N ALA A 155 0.07 11.82 -6.81
CA ALA A 155 0.68 10.61 -6.29
C ALA A 155 1.47 10.83 -4.99
N LYS A 156 1.60 9.75 -4.23
CA LYS A 156 2.48 9.68 -3.07
C LYS A 156 3.28 8.38 -3.05
N ILE A 157 4.42 8.38 -2.35
CA ILE A 157 5.12 7.16 -1.96
C ILE A 157 5.36 7.19 -0.46
N THR A 158 4.94 6.13 0.24
CA THR A 158 5.27 5.92 1.66
C THR A 158 6.40 4.90 1.76
N PHE A 159 7.53 5.33 2.35
CA PHE A 159 8.70 4.50 2.62
C PHE A 159 8.69 3.95 4.04
N GLY A 160 7.90 2.90 4.24
CA GLY A 160 7.90 2.07 5.45
C GLY A 160 8.81 0.86 5.30
N THR A 161 8.45 -0.29 5.88
CA THR A 161 9.13 -1.59 5.69
C THR A 161 9.33 -1.88 4.20
N GLY A 162 8.27 -1.75 3.42
CA GLY A 162 8.28 -1.64 1.95
C GLY A 162 8.03 -0.20 1.50
N ALA A 163 8.06 0.05 0.18
CA ALA A 163 7.59 1.30 -0.40
C ALA A 163 6.26 1.07 -1.12
N PHE A 164 5.28 1.95 -0.87
CA PHE A 164 3.95 1.88 -1.47
C PHE A 164 3.63 3.19 -2.18
N ALA A 165 3.53 3.10 -3.50
CA ALA A 165 3.16 4.21 -4.37
C ALA A 165 1.67 4.12 -4.72
N LEU A 166 0.95 5.21 -4.53
CA LEU A 166 -0.43 5.34 -4.98
C LEU A 166 -0.57 6.57 -5.87
N THR A 167 -1.31 6.40 -6.97
CA THR A 167 -1.65 7.48 -7.91
C THR A 167 -3.15 7.51 -8.13
N LEU A 168 -3.77 8.67 -7.99
CA LEU A 168 -5.21 8.84 -8.27
C LEU A 168 -5.49 8.68 -9.76
N SER A 169 -6.47 7.87 -10.10
CA SER A 169 -6.98 7.71 -11.47
C SER A 169 -8.34 8.39 -11.71
N GLY A 170 -8.89 9.03 -10.66
CA GLY A 170 -10.19 9.70 -10.72
C GLY A 170 -11.33 8.70 -10.82
N GLU A 171 -12.24 8.92 -11.75
CA GLU A 171 -13.42 8.04 -11.96
C GLU A 171 -13.10 6.78 -12.79
N ARG A 172 -11.84 6.60 -13.19
CA ARG A 172 -11.44 5.51 -14.08
C ARG A 172 -10.80 4.37 -13.31
N ILE A 173 -11.31 3.16 -13.47
CA ILE A 173 -10.64 1.94 -13.04
C ILE A 173 -9.56 1.62 -14.08
N ILE A 174 -8.29 1.73 -13.69
CA ILE A 174 -7.18 1.35 -14.56
C ILE A 174 -6.68 -0.03 -14.12
N ARG A 175 -6.90 -1.02 -14.96
CA ARG A 175 -6.37 -2.37 -14.81
C ARG A 175 -5.12 -2.53 -15.63
N SER A 176 -4.09 -3.09 -15.05
CA SER A 176 -2.76 -3.18 -15.65
C SER A 176 -2.15 -4.57 -15.44
N PRO A 177 -2.74 -5.61 -16.06
CA PRO A 177 -2.29 -6.98 -15.87
C PRO A 177 -0.82 -7.20 -16.31
N GLU A 178 -0.34 -6.42 -17.28
CA GLU A 178 1.02 -6.55 -17.81
C GLU A 178 2.09 -6.03 -16.86
N THR A 179 1.78 -4.98 -16.08
CA THR A 179 2.72 -4.37 -15.13
C THR A 179 2.40 -4.72 -13.69
N GLY A 180 1.26 -5.41 -13.45
CA GLY A 180 0.86 -5.84 -12.13
C GLY A 180 0.60 -4.70 -11.14
N LEU A 181 0.34 -3.48 -11.61
CA LEU A 181 -0.20 -2.42 -10.77
C LEU A 181 -1.60 -2.83 -10.31
N LEU A 182 -1.94 -2.52 -9.08
CA LEU A 182 -3.21 -2.91 -8.46
C LEU A 182 -4.22 -1.79 -8.63
N ALA A 183 -5.43 -2.11 -9.12
CA ALA A 183 -6.54 -1.16 -9.10
C ALA A 183 -7.23 -1.19 -7.72
N THR A 184 -7.52 -0.02 -7.17
CA THR A 184 -8.16 0.11 -5.85
C THR A 184 -9.07 1.33 -5.80
N ILE A 185 -9.93 1.42 -4.77
CA ILE A 185 -10.69 2.64 -4.47
C ILE A 185 -9.85 3.49 -3.50
N ALA A 186 -9.62 4.75 -3.86
CA ALA A 186 -8.96 5.72 -3.01
C ALA A 186 -9.90 6.21 -1.89
N TRP A 187 -11.15 6.53 -2.24
CA TRP A 187 -12.26 6.85 -1.33
C TRP A 187 -13.58 6.85 -2.11
N GLN A 188 -14.68 6.78 -1.39
CA GLN A 188 -16.01 7.03 -1.92
C GLN A 188 -16.74 8.00 -0.99
N ILE A 189 -17.30 9.07 -1.55
CA ILE A 189 -17.99 10.13 -0.82
C ILE A 189 -19.24 10.47 -1.60
N ASP A 190 -20.39 10.48 -0.92
CA ASP A 190 -21.71 10.71 -1.52
C ASP A 190 -21.99 9.78 -2.72
N GLY A 191 -21.64 8.50 -2.58
CA GLY A 191 -21.80 7.47 -3.60
C GLY A 191 -20.86 7.62 -4.81
N LYS A 192 -19.91 8.57 -4.80
CA LYS A 192 -18.98 8.82 -5.91
C LYS A 192 -17.62 8.23 -5.60
N PRO A 193 -17.23 7.13 -6.25
CA PRO A 193 -15.93 6.52 -6.07
C PRO A 193 -14.83 7.32 -6.78
N VAL A 194 -13.68 7.43 -6.13
CA VAL A 194 -12.42 7.85 -6.72
C VAL A 194 -11.48 6.67 -6.68
N TYR A 195 -10.93 6.31 -7.83
CA TYR A 195 -10.04 5.16 -7.95
C TYR A 195 -8.57 5.58 -7.91
N ALA A 196 -7.71 4.60 -7.64
CA ALA A 196 -6.26 4.76 -7.66
C ALA A 196 -5.59 3.51 -8.23
N MET A 197 -4.37 3.70 -8.73
CA MET A 197 -3.41 2.63 -8.96
C MET A 197 -2.48 2.53 -7.74
N ASP A 198 -2.17 1.30 -7.34
CA ASP A 198 -1.25 0.98 -6.25
C ASP A 198 -0.12 0.11 -6.80
N GLY A 199 1.11 0.41 -6.42
CA GLY A 199 2.28 -0.39 -6.74
C GLY A 199 3.27 -0.36 -5.58
N GLY A 200 4.00 -1.46 -5.38
CA GLY A 200 4.86 -1.59 -4.22
C GLY A 200 6.24 -2.15 -4.51
N VAL A 201 7.15 -1.85 -3.60
CA VAL A 201 8.47 -2.46 -3.46
C VAL A 201 8.50 -3.16 -2.10
N TYR A 202 8.83 -4.46 -2.04
CA TYR A 202 8.74 -5.22 -0.79
C TYR A 202 9.75 -4.76 0.26
N ASP A 203 10.97 -4.47 -0.15
CA ASP A 203 12.09 -4.20 0.74
C ASP A 203 12.60 -2.76 0.53
N ALA A 204 12.07 -1.82 1.31
CA ALA A 204 12.53 -0.44 1.36
C ALA A 204 13.33 -0.20 2.66
N SER A 205 12.69 0.29 3.73
CA SER A 205 13.38 0.43 5.01
C SER A 205 13.85 -0.91 5.57
N ALA A 206 13.17 -2.01 5.24
CA ALA A 206 13.60 -3.36 5.63
C ALA A 206 14.99 -3.70 5.09
N ALA A 207 15.32 -3.30 3.85
CA ALA A 207 16.65 -3.50 3.29
C ALA A 207 17.70 -2.65 4.01
N VAL A 208 17.38 -1.43 4.38
CA VAL A 208 18.27 -0.54 5.15
C VAL A 208 18.49 -1.08 6.56
N GLU A 209 17.45 -1.49 7.27
CA GLU A 209 17.56 -2.12 8.59
C GLU A 209 18.37 -3.41 8.54
N TRP A 210 18.20 -4.21 7.48
CA TRP A 210 19.02 -5.41 7.27
C TRP A 210 20.49 -5.07 7.11
N ALA A 211 20.85 -4.05 6.31
CA ALA A 211 22.20 -3.58 6.14
C ALA A 211 22.82 -3.08 7.45
N GLY A 212 22.04 -2.38 8.29
CA GLY A 212 22.44 -1.99 9.65
C GLY A 212 22.76 -3.20 10.53
N ARG A 213 21.90 -4.25 10.50
CA ARG A 213 22.18 -5.50 11.23
C ARG A 213 23.44 -6.22 10.75
N LEU A 214 23.85 -6.05 9.50
CA LEU A 214 25.13 -6.55 8.96
C LEU A 214 26.33 -5.66 9.33
N GLY A 215 26.12 -4.52 10.00
CA GLY A 215 27.18 -3.59 10.40
C GLY A 215 27.67 -2.69 9.26
N LEU A 216 26.89 -2.50 8.18
CA LEU A 216 27.27 -1.59 7.10
C LEU A 216 27.21 -0.11 7.53
N PHE A 217 26.47 0.21 8.56
CA PHE A 217 26.44 1.51 9.25
C PHE A 217 26.02 1.30 10.70
N SER A 218 26.32 2.26 11.56
CA SER A 218 25.99 2.23 12.98
C SER A 218 24.84 3.18 13.33
N ASP A 219 24.73 4.28 12.59
CA ASP A 219 23.73 5.31 12.81
C ASP A 219 23.15 5.77 11.46
N PHE A 220 21.85 6.04 11.42
CA PHE A 220 21.16 6.49 10.21
C PHE A 220 21.67 7.84 9.68
N SER A 221 22.31 8.66 10.50
CA SER A 221 22.93 9.90 10.04
C SER A 221 24.08 9.65 9.04
N GLU A 222 24.71 8.48 9.06
CA GLU A 222 25.72 8.07 8.06
C GLU A 222 25.13 7.96 6.64
N LEU A 223 23.79 7.83 6.54
CA LEU A 223 23.05 7.71 5.29
C LEU A 223 22.47 9.05 4.80
N ALA A 224 22.73 10.15 5.49
CA ALA A 224 22.17 11.47 5.16
C ALA A 224 22.79 12.10 3.90
N GLY A 225 24.02 11.70 3.55
CA GLY A 225 24.75 12.18 2.38
C GLY A 225 26.02 11.37 2.14
N PHE A 226 26.57 11.50 0.93
CA PHE A 226 27.79 10.80 0.51
C PHE A 226 28.72 11.78 -0.20
N ASP A 227 30.02 11.54 -0.09
CA ASP A 227 31.11 12.39 -0.63
C ASP A 227 31.46 12.09 -2.09
N ARG A 228 30.86 11.05 -2.66
CA ARG A 228 31.13 10.57 -4.02
C ARG A 228 29.90 10.75 -4.93
N PRO A 229 30.09 10.78 -6.25
CA PRO A 229 28.98 10.71 -7.21
C PRO A 229 28.09 9.48 -6.93
N PRO A 230 26.86 9.45 -7.45
CA PRO A 230 25.97 8.30 -7.31
C PRO A 230 26.68 6.97 -7.59
N ALA A 231 26.39 5.96 -6.78
CA ALA A 231 27.03 4.65 -6.89
C ALA A 231 26.74 4.01 -8.25
N ILE A 232 25.50 4.19 -8.75
CA ILE A 232 25.09 3.67 -10.05
C ILE A 232 25.92 4.29 -11.20
N GLU A 233 26.30 5.56 -11.14
CA GLU A 233 27.15 6.20 -12.12
C GLU A 233 28.57 5.66 -12.13
N ARG A 234 29.00 5.07 -11.00
CA ARG A 234 30.30 4.41 -10.83
C ARG A 234 30.25 2.92 -11.15
N GLY A 235 29.10 2.42 -11.62
CA GLY A 235 28.89 1.02 -11.96
C GLY A 235 28.56 0.11 -10.77
N LEU A 236 28.34 0.66 -9.58
CA LEU A 236 27.95 -0.09 -8.39
C LEU A 236 26.45 0.04 -8.16
N ALA A 237 25.72 -1.07 -8.11
CA ALA A 237 24.29 -1.11 -7.91
C ALA A 237 23.87 -2.14 -6.85
N PHE A 238 22.72 -1.91 -6.22
CA PHE A 238 22.05 -2.87 -5.34
C PHE A 238 20.62 -3.16 -5.82
N VAL A 239 20.26 -4.43 -5.84
CA VAL A 239 18.87 -4.87 -6.09
C VAL A 239 18.24 -5.24 -4.75
N PRO A 240 17.23 -4.47 -4.26
CA PRO A 240 16.60 -4.72 -2.96
C PRO A 240 15.50 -5.80 -3.09
N ALA A 241 15.91 -7.04 -3.25
CA ALA A 241 15.02 -8.19 -3.42
C ALA A 241 15.22 -9.23 -2.30
N LEU A 242 15.29 -8.80 -1.03
CA LEU A 242 15.40 -9.70 0.12
C LEU A 242 14.16 -10.59 0.26
N SER A 243 12.99 -10.10 -0.15
CA SER A 243 11.72 -10.80 -0.15
C SER A 243 11.18 -11.04 -1.57
N GLY A 244 12.06 -10.97 -2.58
CA GLY A 244 11.68 -10.96 -3.99
C GLY A 244 11.40 -9.57 -4.54
N LEU A 245 10.95 -9.52 -5.81
CA LEU A 245 10.55 -8.29 -6.48
C LEU A 245 9.01 -8.21 -6.55
N ALA A 246 8.45 -7.08 -6.14
CA ALA A 246 7.04 -6.75 -6.33
C ALA A 246 6.81 -6.09 -7.70
N CYS A 247 5.81 -5.22 -7.81
CA CYS A 247 5.48 -4.47 -9.02
C CYS A 247 6.72 -3.79 -9.63
N PRO A 248 6.89 -3.82 -10.96
CA PRO A 248 6.09 -4.48 -11.99
C PRO A 248 6.47 -5.95 -12.27
N HIS A 249 7.46 -6.50 -11.60
CA HIS A 249 8.04 -7.82 -11.93
C HIS A 249 7.31 -9.01 -11.33
N TRP A 250 6.81 -8.89 -10.09
CA TRP A 250 6.13 -9.96 -9.33
C TRP A 250 6.92 -11.28 -9.25
N ASP A 251 8.25 -11.17 -9.15
CA ASP A 251 9.15 -12.33 -9.02
C ASP A 251 9.56 -12.56 -7.56
N ARG A 252 8.91 -13.52 -6.91
CA ARG A 252 9.22 -13.94 -5.54
C ARG A 252 10.52 -14.75 -5.43
N SER A 253 11.07 -15.22 -6.55
CA SER A 253 12.30 -16.01 -6.59
C SER A 253 13.56 -15.13 -6.72
N ALA A 254 13.40 -13.86 -7.07
CA ALA A 254 14.52 -12.91 -7.17
C ALA A 254 15.21 -12.75 -5.82
N GLY A 255 16.55 -12.71 -5.84
CA GLY A 255 17.39 -12.48 -4.66
C GLY A 255 18.03 -11.11 -4.67
N ALA A 256 18.27 -10.53 -3.48
CA ALA A 256 19.03 -9.30 -3.35
C ALA A 256 20.48 -9.50 -3.78
N MET A 257 21.07 -8.48 -4.44
CA MET A 257 22.47 -8.55 -4.86
C MET A 257 23.12 -7.17 -4.95
N TRP A 258 24.44 -7.12 -4.73
CA TRP A 258 25.30 -6.02 -5.16
C TRP A 258 26.00 -6.42 -6.45
N LEU A 259 26.06 -5.48 -7.39
CA LEU A 259 26.75 -5.60 -8.67
C LEU A 259 27.83 -4.55 -8.79
N GLY A 260 28.95 -4.88 -9.46
CA GLY A 260 30.00 -3.90 -9.79
C GLY A 260 30.97 -3.59 -8.64
N MET A 261 31.06 -4.44 -7.62
CA MET A 261 32.08 -4.31 -6.56
C MET A 261 33.49 -4.58 -7.10
N ASP A 262 34.44 -3.81 -6.60
CA ASP A 262 35.89 -3.99 -6.83
C ASP A 262 36.68 -3.90 -5.51
N ALA A 263 38.00 -4.02 -5.59
CA ALA A 263 38.88 -3.96 -4.40
C ALA A 263 38.90 -2.57 -3.72
N GLY A 264 38.46 -1.52 -4.40
CA GLY A 264 38.31 -0.17 -3.88
C GLY A 264 36.95 0.16 -3.31
N THR A 265 35.99 -0.76 -3.37
CA THR A 265 34.62 -0.55 -2.87
C THR A 265 34.64 -0.44 -1.35
N ARG A 266 34.18 0.69 -0.83
CA ARG A 266 34.08 0.97 0.60
C ARG A 266 32.71 0.62 1.14
N ARG A 267 32.61 0.51 2.47
CA ARG A 267 31.34 0.28 3.18
C ARG A 267 30.29 1.36 2.84
N GLU A 268 30.70 2.61 2.78
CA GLU A 268 29.85 3.76 2.45
C GLU A 268 29.31 3.65 1.01
N ASP A 269 30.10 3.11 0.08
CA ASP A 269 29.66 2.88 -1.30
C ASP A 269 28.52 1.84 -1.38
N LEU A 270 28.61 0.79 -0.55
CA LEU A 270 27.53 -0.22 -0.44
C LEU A 270 26.25 0.37 0.15
N CYS A 271 26.38 1.23 1.17
CA CYS A 271 25.24 1.96 1.75
C CYS A 271 24.59 2.90 0.73
N GLN A 272 25.41 3.63 -0.03
CA GLN A 272 24.94 4.53 -1.09
C GLN A 272 24.16 3.74 -2.16
N ALA A 273 24.77 2.66 -2.68
CA ALA A 273 24.13 1.80 -3.68
C ALA A 273 22.82 1.19 -3.17
N LEU A 274 22.74 0.84 -1.87
CA LEU A 274 21.54 0.32 -1.25
C LEU A 274 20.40 1.32 -1.28
N LEU A 275 20.63 2.57 -0.87
CA LEU A 275 19.61 3.63 -0.92
C LEU A 275 19.18 3.91 -2.37
N GLU A 276 20.15 4.00 -3.28
CA GLU A 276 19.88 4.21 -4.71
C GLU A 276 19.07 3.07 -5.31
N GLY A 277 19.36 1.81 -4.92
CA GLY A 277 18.58 0.65 -5.37
C GLY A 277 17.11 0.72 -4.96
N VAL A 278 16.81 1.15 -3.73
CA VAL A 278 15.43 1.37 -3.27
C VAL A 278 14.76 2.49 -4.06
N VAL A 279 15.49 3.59 -4.34
CA VAL A 279 14.98 4.70 -5.16
C VAL A 279 14.67 4.23 -6.58
N LEU A 280 15.60 3.56 -7.24
CA LEU A 280 15.45 3.09 -8.62
C LEU A 280 14.27 2.12 -8.77
N ARG A 281 14.09 1.22 -7.80
CA ARG A 281 12.91 0.33 -7.78
C ARG A 281 11.61 1.12 -7.59
N SER A 282 11.60 2.15 -6.76
CA SER A 282 10.43 3.00 -6.59
C SER A 282 10.16 3.85 -7.84
N ALA A 283 11.21 4.28 -8.54
CA ALA A 283 11.09 4.97 -9.80
C ALA A 283 10.49 4.10 -10.90
N GLU A 284 10.83 2.82 -10.97
CA GLU A 284 10.19 1.87 -11.89
C GLU A 284 8.69 1.74 -11.66
N VAL A 285 8.24 1.73 -10.40
CA VAL A 285 6.80 1.71 -10.08
C VAL A 285 6.10 2.97 -10.61
N ILE A 286 6.68 4.15 -10.39
CA ILE A 286 6.12 5.42 -10.91
C ILE A 286 6.13 5.44 -12.44
N GLN A 287 7.19 4.95 -13.09
CA GLN A 287 7.26 4.84 -14.55
C GLN A 287 6.21 3.87 -15.11
N ALA A 288 5.96 2.76 -14.41
CA ALA A 288 4.88 1.84 -14.78
C ALA A 288 3.50 2.53 -14.69
N MET A 289 3.27 3.36 -13.66
CA MET A 289 2.04 4.17 -13.54
C MET A 289 1.92 5.19 -14.67
N ASP A 290 3.02 5.86 -15.05
CA ASP A 290 3.06 6.81 -16.17
C ASP A 290 2.63 6.20 -17.51
N GLY A 291 2.84 4.91 -17.70
CA GLY A 291 2.40 4.19 -18.89
C GLY A 291 0.87 4.15 -19.06
N TYR A 292 0.12 4.32 -17.96
CA TYR A 292 -1.35 4.28 -17.96
C TYR A 292 -1.99 5.66 -17.69
N LEU A 293 -1.39 6.43 -16.80
CA LEU A 293 -1.84 7.76 -16.43
C LEU A 293 -0.63 8.59 -15.99
N LYS A 294 -0.41 9.72 -16.64
CA LYS A 294 0.73 10.59 -16.30
C LYS A 294 0.63 11.07 -14.87
N VAL A 295 1.60 10.67 -14.06
CA VAL A 295 1.79 11.17 -12.70
C VAL A 295 2.23 12.64 -12.78
N THR A 296 1.69 13.48 -11.89
CA THR A 296 2.01 14.92 -11.86
C THR A 296 3.51 15.17 -11.58
N ASP A 297 3.99 16.37 -11.93
CA ASP A 297 5.39 16.74 -11.73
C ASP A 297 5.76 16.89 -10.25
N ARG A 298 4.76 16.89 -9.36
CA ARG A 298 4.94 16.95 -7.91
C ARG A 298 4.58 15.61 -7.29
N LEU A 299 5.57 14.94 -6.70
CA LEU A 299 5.38 13.68 -5.99
C LEU A 299 5.66 13.88 -4.49
N SER A 300 4.69 13.55 -3.65
CA SER A 300 4.84 13.64 -2.21
C SER A 300 5.36 12.33 -1.62
N ILE A 301 6.31 12.43 -0.67
CA ILE A 301 6.87 11.23 0.00
C ILE A 301 6.85 11.38 1.51
N ASP A 302 6.70 10.25 2.21
CA ASP A 302 6.81 10.14 3.66
C ASP A 302 7.49 8.84 4.09
N GLY A 303 7.59 8.63 5.39
CA GLY A 303 8.24 7.47 6.01
C GLY A 303 9.70 7.71 6.36
N GLY A 304 10.35 6.67 6.91
CA GLY A 304 11.69 6.79 7.48
C GLY A 304 12.76 7.26 6.49
N LEU A 305 12.77 6.70 5.28
CA LEU A 305 13.76 7.04 4.25
C LEU A 305 13.56 8.44 3.66
N ALA A 306 12.33 8.96 3.67
CA ALA A 306 12.05 10.33 3.22
C ALA A 306 12.76 11.41 4.05
N ARG A 307 13.28 11.06 5.23
CA ARG A 307 14.06 11.97 6.09
C ARG A 307 15.49 12.15 5.61
N SER A 308 16.03 11.26 4.76
CA SER A 308 17.36 11.41 4.18
C SER A 308 17.32 12.42 3.02
N PRO A 309 18.06 13.55 3.11
CA PRO A 309 18.13 14.51 2.00
C PRO A 309 18.73 13.88 0.73
N TYR A 310 19.71 12.99 0.90
CA TYR A 310 20.31 12.27 -0.23
C TYR A 310 19.27 11.43 -0.96
N PHE A 311 18.49 10.63 -0.21
CA PHE A 311 17.46 9.76 -0.76
C PHE A 311 16.39 10.56 -1.53
N ALA A 312 15.89 11.64 -0.93
CA ALA A 312 14.87 12.48 -1.55
C ALA A 312 15.39 13.20 -2.81
N GLN A 313 16.66 13.69 -2.77
CA GLN A 313 17.26 14.34 -3.93
C GLN A 313 17.54 13.33 -5.06
N PHE A 314 18.08 12.15 -4.73
CA PHE A 314 18.33 11.12 -5.74
C PHE A 314 17.04 10.62 -6.38
N LEU A 315 15.94 10.57 -5.63
CA LEU A 315 14.61 10.26 -6.19
C LEU A 315 14.13 11.37 -7.15
N ALA A 316 14.35 12.65 -6.78
CA ALA A 316 14.01 13.77 -7.66
C ALA A 316 14.79 13.71 -8.97
N ASP A 317 16.10 13.47 -8.89
CA ASP A 317 16.99 13.35 -10.03
C ASP A 317 16.61 12.13 -10.92
N SER A 318 16.32 10.98 -10.32
CA SER A 318 15.96 9.75 -11.04
C SER A 318 14.62 9.85 -11.76
N LEU A 319 13.64 10.53 -11.17
CA LEU A 319 12.31 10.70 -11.75
C LEU A 319 12.19 11.96 -12.63
N GLN A 320 13.15 12.87 -12.57
CA GLN A 320 13.07 14.21 -13.18
C GLN A 320 11.77 14.94 -12.74
N ARG A 321 11.45 14.84 -11.44
CA ARG A 321 10.25 15.41 -10.82
C ARG A 321 10.57 16.06 -9.49
N ARG A 322 9.76 17.03 -9.13
CA ARG A 322 9.81 17.68 -7.83
C ARG A 322 9.32 16.73 -6.75
N ILE A 323 10.19 16.38 -5.81
CA ILE A 323 9.87 15.58 -4.63
C ILE A 323 9.55 16.50 -3.46
N VAL A 324 8.46 16.21 -2.76
CA VAL A 324 8.00 16.96 -1.60
C VAL A 324 7.98 16.03 -0.38
N THR A 325 8.78 16.36 0.62
CA THR A 325 8.73 15.68 1.93
C THR A 325 7.89 16.51 2.91
N GLN A 326 7.20 15.84 3.81
CA GLN A 326 6.45 16.49 4.88
C GLN A 326 7.22 16.35 6.19
N ARG A 327 7.26 17.41 6.98
CA ARG A 327 7.79 17.35 8.37
C ARG A 327 6.79 16.83 9.39
N PHE A 328 5.52 16.74 8.98
CA PHE A 328 4.47 16.14 9.78
C PHE A 328 4.44 14.65 9.53
N ASP A 329 4.80 13.85 10.53
CA ASP A 329 5.02 12.42 10.38
C ASP A 329 3.72 11.59 10.30
N GLU A 330 2.58 12.14 10.78
CA GLU A 330 1.32 11.40 10.94
C GLU A 330 0.29 11.73 9.82
N LEU A 331 0.74 11.74 8.56
CA LEU A 331 -0.13 12.05 7.41
C LEU A 331 -1.31 11.08 7.26
N THR A 332 -1.13 9.82 7.62
CA THR A 332 -2.21 8.83 7.65
C THR A 332 -3.30 9.23 8.64
N ALA A 333 -2.92 9.59 9.87
CA ALA A 333 -3.85 10.05 10.89
C ALA A 333 -4.52 11.38 10.48
N PHE A 334 -3.75 12.30 9.89
CA PHE A 334 -4.30 13.56 9.38
C PHE A 334 -5.31 13.32 8.25
N GLY A 335 -5.02 12.44 7.31
CA GLY A 335 -5.94 12.10 6.21
C GLY A 335 -7.25 11.49 6.73
N CYS A 336 -7.16 10.60 7.72
CA CYS A 336 -8.33 10.04 8.40
C CYS A 336 -9.15 11.13 9.10
N ALA A 337 -8.49 12.03 9.83
CA ALA A 337 -9.14 13.15 10.51
C ALA A 337 -9.79 14.13 9.52
N ALA A 338 -9.14 14.39 8.38
CA ALA A 338 -9.68 15.26 7.34
C ALA A 338 -10.93 14.67 6.68
N LEU A 339 -10.94 13.36 6.41
CA LEU A 339 -12.13 12.66 5.93
C LEU A 339 -13.25 12.67 6.97
N ALA A 340 -12.93 12.45 8.25
CA ALA A 340 -13.90 12.50 9.33
C ALA A 340 -14.50 13.90 9.50
N ALA A 341 -13.68 14.96 9.43
CA ALA A 341 -14.15 16.35 9.49
C ALA A 341 -15.09 16.67 8.33
N ARG A 342 -14.77 16.16 7.12
CA ARG A 342 -15.66 16.31 5.96
C ARG A 342 -17.04 15.67 6.20
N GLY A 343 -17.10 14.55 6.90
CA GLY A 343 -18.34 13.91 7.31
C GLY A 343 -19.19 14.73 8.28
N LEU A 344 -18.59 15.74 8.92
CA LEU A 344 -19.26 16.74 9.75
C LEU A 344 -19.49 18.08 9.01
N GLY A 345 -19.13 18.17 7.73
CA GLY A 345 -19.26 19.39 6.93
C GLY A 345 -18.12 20.40 7.16
N TYR A 346 -16.98 19.98 7.72
CA TYR A 346 -15.81 20.83 7.94
C TYR A 346 -14.67 20.44 6.99
N GLU A 347 -13.86 21.42 6.61
CA GLU A 347 -12.57 21.20 5.97
C GLU A 347 -11.43 21.45 6.96
N LEU A 348 -10.57 20.48 7.16
CA LEU A 348 -9.34 20.67 7.91
C LEU A 348 -8.30 21.34 7.01
N ALA A 349 -7.74 22.44 7.50
CA ALA A 349 -6.60 23.07 6.83
C ALA A 349 -5.38 22.15 6.86
N GLU A 350 -4.65 22.09 5.74
CA GLU A 350 -3.38 21.36 5.70
C GLU A 350 -2.39 21.90 6.75
N PRO A 351 -1.55 21.02 7.34
CA PRO A 351 -0.53 21.44 8.29
C PRO A 351 0.37 22.53 7.68
N ARG A 352 0.48 23.69 8.35
CA ARG A 352 1.24 24.83 7.84
C ARG A 352 2.75 24.61 7.94
N ASN A 353 3.50 25.07 6.93
CA ASN A 353 4.98 25.19 6.91
C ASN A 353 5.79 23.93 7.22
N THR A 354 5.40 22.80 6.70
CA THR A 354 6.03 21.52 7.02
C THR A 354 6.63 20.79 5.81
N ARG A 355 6.78 21.50 4.67
CA ARG A 355 7.25 20.88 3.41
C ARG A 355 8.70 21.25 3.13
N THR A 356 9.51 20.26 2.70
CA THR A 356 10.80 20.47 2.04
C THR A 356 10.65 19.97 0.60
N GLU A 357 11.16 20.75 -0.36
CA GLU A 357 11.07 20.43 -1.77
C GLU A 357 12.47 20.17 -2.33
N PHE A 358 12.59 19.12 -3.12
CA PHE A 358 13.79 18.74 -3.87
C PHE A 358 13.48 18.84 -5.35
N GLN A 359 14.18 19.75 -6.03
CA GLN A 359 14.10 19.90 -7.48
C GLN A 359 15.09 18.95 -8.15
N PRO A 360 14.74 18.36 -9.31
CA PRO A 360 15.71 17.57 -10.06
C PRO A 360 16.90 18.44 -10.48
N ARG A 361 18.07 17.89 -10.34
CA ARG A 361 19.31 18.50 -10.87
C ARG A 361 19.50 18.04 -12.31
N VAL A 362 19.92 18.95 -13.16
CA VAL A 362 20.18 18.69 -14.60
C VAL A 362 21.50 17.94 -14.74
#